data_c0fc8fbf21d2cfbd4c4b7a8b6d191518
#
_entry.id   c0fc8fbf21d2cfbd4c4b7a8b6d191518
#
_cell.length_a   1.000
_cell.length_b   1.000
_cell.length_c   1.000
_cell.angle_alpha   90.00
_cell.angle_beta   90.00
_cell.angle_gamma   90.00
#
_symmetry.space_group_name_H-M   'P 1'
#
loop_
_entity.id
_entity.type
_entity.pdbx_description
1 polymer ?
#
loop_
_entity_poly.entity_id
_entity_poly.type
_entity_poly.pdbx_seq_one_letter_code
_entity_poly.pdbx_strand_id
1 'polypeptide(L)'
;SDTLSVGAGHFAREGGDARAFRASPEADAAVLALAATQLEAQKLGRGEATDLLIVGLSATDYVGHSYGNRGAEMCIQLLALDDALGSFLDRLDATGIDYMVMLTADHGGPDIPERLREQAIVDAERVDPVLYPAAASAAITARTGIAPAQGDLLLGTGPFGDIYVNSSLT
;
A
#
# COMPACT_ATOMS: atom_id res chain seq x y z
N SER A 1 -14.47 12.62 -14.56
CA SER A 1 -13.39 12.48 -13.58
C SER A 1 -12.21 13.28 -14.07
N ASP A 2 -11.89 14.35 -13.37
CA ASP A 2 -10.72 15.15 -13.68
C ASP A 2 -9.50 14.28 -13.38
N THR A 3 -8.81 13.88 -14.44
CA THR A 3 -7.56 13.15 -14.32
C THR A 3 -6.50 14.11 -13.82
N LEU A 4 -6.03 13.92 -12.60
CA LEU A 4 -4.85 14.61 -12.11
C LEU A 4 -3.67 14.28 -13.03
N SER A 5 -2.97 15.30 -13.50
CA SER A 5 -1.81 15.14 -14.36
C SER A 5 -0.62 15.92 -13.81
N VAL A 6 0.57 15.35 -13.91
CA VAL A 6 1.84 15.99 -13.56
C VAL A 6 2.74 15.93 -14.78
N GLY A 7 3.03 17.08 -15.37
CA GLY A 7 3.72 17.15 -16.65
C GLY A 7 2.92 16.44 -17.74
N ALA A 8 3.54 15.46 -18.41
CA ALA A 8 2.89 14.58 -19.39
C ALA A 8 2.33 13.29 -18.78
N GLY A 9 2.53 13.08 -17.46
CA GLY A 9 2.06 11.90 -16.74
C GLY A 9 0.59 12.02 -16.34
N HIS A 10 -0.13 10.91 -16.44
CA HIS A 10 -1.50 10.79 -15.92
C HIS A 10 -1.66 9.42 -15.28
N PHE A 11 -2.52 9.34 -14.28
CA PHE A 11 -2.87 8.07 -13.67
C PHE A 11 -4.01 7.43 -14.46
N ALA A 12 -3.81 6.22 -14.97
CA ALA A 12 -4.83 5.47 -15.69
C ALA A 12 -4.90 4.03 -15.18
N ARG A 13 -6.11 3.50 -15.04
CA ARG A 13 -6.36 2.11 -14.71
C ARG A 13 -7.55 1.56 -15.48
N GLU A 14 -7.56 0.26 -15.68
CA GLU A 14 -8.71 -0.44 -16.24
C GLU A 14 -9.83 -0.57 -15.19
N GLY A 15 -11.07 -0.41 -15.63
CA GLY A 15 -12.25 -0.61 -14.79
C GLY A 15 -12.41 -2.08 -14.38
N GLY A 16 -12.90 -2.32 -13.16
CA GLY A 16 -13.16 -3.67 -12.65
C GLY A 16 -11.95 -4.37 -12.02
N ASP A 17 -10.74 -3.81 -12.12
CA ASP A 17 -9.57 -4.33 -11.41
C ASP A 17 -9.47 -3.74 -10.00
N ALA A 18 -9.85 -4.54 -9.00
CA ALA A 18 -9.79 -4.14 -7.58
C ALA A 18 -8.34 -3.92 -7.08
N ARG A 19 -7.35 -4.61 -7.67
CA ARG A 19 -5.94 -4.44 -7.30
C ARG A 19 -5.43 -3.10 -7.81
N ALA A 20 -5.72 -2.77 -9.07
CA ALA A 20 -5.37 -1.47 -9.64
C ALA A 20 -6.11 -0.32 -8.95
N PHE A 21 -7.37 -0.53 -8.52
CA PHE A 21 -8.10 0.45 -7.72
C PHE A 21 -7.40 0.77 -6.40
N ARG A 22 -6.94 -0.24 -5.65
CA ARG A 22 -6.23 -0.02 -4.38
C ARG A 22 -4.93 0.76 -4.55
N ALA A 23 -4.24 0.60 -5.67
CA ALA A 23 -3.02 1.32 -6.03
C ALA A 23 -3.35 2.56 -6.88
N SER A 24 -4.38 3.30 -6.52
CA SER A 24 -4.82 4.48 -7.26
C SER A 24 -5.33 5.59 -6.33
N PRO A 25 -5.27 6.85 -6.77
CA PRO A 25 -5.73 8.00 -5.98
C PRO A 25 -7.19 7.91 -5.54
N GLU A 26 -8.05 7.23 -6.30
CA GLU A 26 -9.46 7.13 -5.98
C GLU A 26 -9.74 6.27 -4.72
N ALA A 27 -8.81 5.39 -4.33
CA ALA A 27 -9.02 4.50 -3.19
C ALA A 27 -9.10 5.29 -1.87
N ASP A 28 -8.17 6.20 -1.61
CA ASP A 28 -8.17 7.01 -0.39
C ASP A 28 -9.35 7.98 -0.36
N ALA A 29 -9.71 8.56 -1.50
CA ALA A 29 -10.91 9.39 -1.61
C ALA A 29 -12.20 8.62 -1.26
N ALA A 30 -12.32 7.36 -1.69
CA ALA A 30 -13.44 6.50 -1.34
C ALA A 30 -13.47 6.17 0.17
N VAL A 31 -12.31 5.93 0.79
CA VAL A 31 -12.20 5.69 2.24
C VAL A 31 -12.62 6.93 3.03
N LEU A 32 -12.15 8.12 2.63
CA LEU A 32 -12.54 9.38 3.27
C LEU A 32 -14.04 9.68 3.11
N ALA A 33 -14.63 9.38 1.96
CA ALA A 33 -16.07 9.50 1.76
C ALA A 33 -16.85 8.55 2.69
N LEU A 34 -16.37 7.32 2.89
CA LEU A 34 -16.94 6.39 3.85
C LEU A 34 -16.79 6.90 5.29
N ALA A 35 -15.61 7.41 5.66
CA ALA A 35 -15.35 8.00 6.97
C ALA A 35 -16.32 9.15 7.28
N ALA A 36 -16.55 10.05 6.30
CA ALA A 36 -17.52 11.12 6.43
C ALA A 36 -18.97 10.60 6.62
N THR A 37 -19.32 9.53 5.90
CA THR A 37 -20.63 8.87 6.07
C THR A 37 -20.78 8.28 7.47
N GLN A 38 -19.73 7.66 8.01
CA GLN A 38 -19.73 7.09 9.37
C GLN A 38 -19.82 8.20 10.43
N LEU A 39 -19.11 9.31 10.25
CA LEU A 39 -19.19 10.47 11.13
C LEU A 39 -20.65 10.93 11.31
N GLU A 40 -21.36 11.06 10.21
CA GLU A 40 -22.76 11.51 10.20
C GLU A 40 -23.72 10.44 10.75
N ALA A 41 -23.59 9.19 10.28
CA ALA A 41 -24.48 8.09 10.64
C ALA A 41 -24.39 7.74 12.14
N GLN A 42 -23.19 7.78 12.70
CA GLN A 42 -22.93 7.49 14.11
C GLN A 42 -23.03 8.72 14.99
N LYS A 43 -23.25 9.91 14.42
CA LYS A 43 -23.31 11.19 15.13
C LYS A 43 -22.06 11.46 15.99
N LEU A 44 -20.88 11.12 15.48
CA LEU A 44 -19.62 11.24 16.21
C LEU A 44 -19.39 12.70 16.63
N GLY A 45 -18.86 12.90 17.84
CA GLY A 45 -18.60 14.19 18.46
C GLY A 45 -19.85 14.96 18.93
N ARG A 46 -21.04 14.34 18.93
CA ARG A 46 -22.29 14.95 19.37
C ARG A 46 -22.80 14.48 20.73
N GLY A 47 -22.05 13.55 21.35
CA GLY A 47 -22.34 13.05 22.70
C GLY A 47 -21.55 13.79 23.78
N GLU A 48 -21.71 13.33 25.03
CA GLU A 48 -20.92 13.84 26.17
C GLU A 48 -19.51 13.24 26.24
N ALA A 49 -19.32 12.06 25.65
CA ALA A 49 -18.03 11.36 25.61
C ALA A 49 -17.25 11.74 24.34
N THR A 50 -15.94 11.68 24.45
CA THR A 50 -15.06 11.84 23.27
C THR A 50 -15.15 10.60 22.41
N ASP A 51 -15.44 10.78 21.14
CA ASP A 51 -15.41 9.72 20.12
C ASP A 51 -14.03 9.65 19.45
N LEU A 52 -13.70 8.49 18.89
CA LEU A 52 -12.48 8.26 18.13
C LEU A 52 -12.84 7.67 16.76
N LEU A 53 -12.43 8.34 15.70
CA LEU A 53 -12.50 7.84 14.33
C LEU A 53 -11.09 7.58 13.81
N ILE A 54 -10.80 6.33 13.47
CA ILE A 54 -9.53 5.92 12.87
C ILE A 54 -9.76 5.64 11.38
N VAL A 55 -8.97 6.29 10.53
CA VAL A 55 -9.08 6.17 9.08
C VAL A 55 -7.74 5.69 8.51
N GLY A 56 -7.74 4.54 7.85
CA GLY A 56 -6.56 3.99 7.18
C GLY A 56 -6.56 4.37 5.69
N LEU A 57 -5.55 5.14 5.26
CA LEU A 57 -5.38 5.61 3.88
C LEU A 57 -4.18 4.88 3.26
N SER A 58 -4.45 3.75 2.62
CA SER A 58 -3.40 2.79 2.20
C SER A 58 -2.98 2.93 0.73
N ALA A 59 -3.62 3.79 -0.07
CA ALA A 59 -3.32 3.88 -1.49
C ALA A 59 -1.88 4.37 -1.75
N THR A 60 -1.36 5.27 -0.93
CA THR A 60 0.01 5.78 -1.04
C THR A 60 1.03 4.64 -0.94
N ASP A 61 0.84 3.71 -0.01
CA ASP A 61 1.70 2.53 0.14
C ASP A 61 1.62 1.63 -1.10
N TYR A 62 0.42 1.30 -1.58
CA TYR A 62 0.24 0.49 -2.78
C TYR A 62 0.82 1.13 -4.04
N VAL A 63 0.70 2.45 -4.19
CA VAL A 63 1.33 3.20 -5.29
C VAL A 63 2.86 3.15 -5.16
N GLY A 64 3.40 3.33 -3.95
CA GLY A 64 4.82 3.22 -3.65
C GLY A 64 5.39 1.84 -4.01
N HIS A 65 4.70 0.77 -3.64
CA HIS A 65 5.07 -0.60 -4.00
C HIS A 65 5.02 -0.88 -5.51
N SER A 66 4.07 -0.26 -6.21
CA SER A 66 3.86 -0.52 -7.64
C SER A 66 4.77 0.31 -8.54
N TYR A 67 5.03 1.57 -8.19
CA TYR A 67 5.68 2.56 -9.06
C TYR A 67 6.89 3.25 -8.43
N GLY A 68 7.17 2.99 -7.14
CA GLY A 68 8.22 3.67 -6.37
C GLY A 68 7.77 5.00 -5.78
N ASN A 69 8.60 5.54 -4.88
CA ASN A 69 8.24 6.69 -4.04
C ASN A 69 8.58 8.06 -4.65
N ARG A 70 9.19 8.11 -5.83
CA ARG A 70 9.66 9.35 -6.48
C ARG A 70 9.21 9.51 -7.93
N GLY A 71 8.24 8.73 -8.38
CA GLY A 71 7.68 8.80 -9.73
C GLY A 71 6.57 9.83 -9.87
N ALA A 72 6.12 10.05 -11.11
CA ALA A 72 4.97 10.89 -11.40
C ALA A 72 3.69 10.34 -10.73
N GLU A 73 3.57 9.02 -10.65
CA GLU A 73 2.45 8.33 -10.01
C GLU A 73 2.34 8.69 -8.53
N MET A 74 3.46 8.70 -7.79
CA MET A 74 3.47 9.11 -6.39
C MET A 74 3.13 10.60 -6.24
N CYS A 75 3.61 11.45 -7.13
CA CYS A 75 3.27 12.87 -7.11
C CYS A 75 1.77 13.09 -7.32
N ILE A 76 1.17 12.39 -8.29
CA ILE A 76 -0.28 12.42 -8.54
C ILE A 76 -1.04 11.90 -7.32
N GLN A 77 -0.59 10.79 -6.72
CA GLN A 77 -1.19 10.22 -5.52
C GLN A 77 -1.21 11.21 -4.36
N LEU A 78 -0.08 11.86 -4.08
CA LEU A 78 0.01 12.80 -2.95
C LEU A 78 -0.82 14.06 -3.18
N LEU A 79 -0.89 14.59 -4.40
CA LEU A 79 -1.76 15.72 -4.72
C LEU A 79 -3.24 15.36 -4.54
N ALA A 80 -3.64 14.17 -5.02
CA ALA A 80 -5.02 13.71 -4.85
C ALA A 80 -5.38 13.44 -3.38
N LEU A 81 -4.42 12.92 -2.60
CA LEU A 81 -4.60 12.71 -1.17
C LEU A 81 -4.75 14.03 -0.43
N ASP A 82 -3.95 15.04 -0.76
CA ASP A 82 -4.04 16.38 -0.17
C ASP A 82 -5.41 17.01 -0.43
N ASP A 83 -5.89 16.99 -1.67
CA ASP A 83 -7.22 17.47 -2.05
C ASP A 83 -8.35 16.71 -1.31
N ALA A 84 -8.23 15.40 -1.19
CA ALA A 84 -9.23 14.57 -0.53
C ALA A 84 -9.26 14.81 0.99
N LEU A 85 -8.10 14.97 1.63
CA LEU A 85 -7.96 15.33 3.03
C LEU A 85 -8.52 16.74 3.29
N GLY A 86 -8.18 17.72 2.45
CA GLY A 86 -8.73 19.07 2.54
C GLY A 86 -10.26 19.06 2.51
N SER A 87 -10.84 18.37 1.53
CA SER A 87 -12.30 18.22 1.42
C SER A 87 -12.94 17.52 2.63
N PHE A 88 -12.26 16.53 3.21
CA PHE A 88 -12.73 15.85 4.42
C PHE A 88 -12.68 16.78 5.65
N LEU A 89 -11.59 17.55 5.82
CA LEU A 89 -11.44 18.51 6.91
C LEU A 89 -12.45 19.65 6.80
N ASP A 90 -12.70 20.19 5.60
CA ASP A 90 -13.75 21.19 5.36
C ASP A 90 -15.14 20.68 5.81
N ARG A 91 -15.42 19.39 5.58
CA ARG A 91 -16.67 18.78 6.07
C ARG A 91 -16.70 18.66 7.59
N LEU A 92 -15.57 18.34 8.25
CA LEU A 92 -15.48 18.35 9.71
C LEU A 92 -15.73 19.75 10.27
N ASP A 93 -15.08 20.77 9.71
CA ASP A 93 -15.25 22.16 10.12
C ASP A 93 -16.72 22.63 9.99
N ALA A 94 -17.38 22.23 8.90
CA ALA A 94 -18.80 22.54 8.68
C ALA A 94 -19.74 21.90 9.71
N THR A 95 -19.29 20.87 10.46
CA THR A 95 -20.12 20.27 11.54
C THR A 95 -20.19 21.13 12.79
N GLY A 96 -19.24 22.06 13.01
CA GLY A 96 -19.09 22.85 14.21
C GLY A 96 -18.71 22.05 15.46
N ILE A 97 -18.25 20.81 15.30
CA ILE A 97 -17.76 19.93 16.39
C ILE A 97 -16.30 20.28 16.66
N ASP A 98 -15.92 20.40 17.93
CA ASP A 98 -14.51 20.50 18.31
C ASP A 98 -13.82 19.17 18.07
N TYR A 99 -12.73 19.16 17.31
CA TYR A 99 -11.98 17.95 17.00
C TYR A 99 -10.48 18.15 17.01
N MET A 100 -9.74 17.06 17.11
CA MET A 100 -8.29 17.02 16.95
C MET A 100 -7.95 16.02 15.86
N VAL A 101 -7.02 16.36 14.98
CA VAL A 101 -6.47 15.46 13.97
C VAL A 101 -5.08 14.99 14.39
N MET A 102 -4.85 13.69 14.31
CA MET A 102 -3.53 13.11 14.44
C MET A 102 -3.22 12.36 13.15
N LEU A 103 -2.16 12.76 12.45
CA LEU A 103 -1.68 12.10 11.23
C LEU A 103 -0.37 11.37 11.54
N THR A 104 -0.30 10.11 11.17
CA THR A 104 0.90 9.29 11.32
C THR A 104 1.02 8.32 10.15
N ALA A 105 2.21 7.73 9.99
CA ALA A 105 2.45 6.62 9.08
C ALA A 105 2.94 5.41 9.88
N ASP A 106 2.72 4.22 9.35
CA ASP A 106 3.21 2.94 9.88
C ASP A 106 4.69 2.74 9.56
N HIS A 107 5.14 3.14 8.36
CA HIS A 107 6.53 3.09 7.91
C HIS A 107 6.79 4.07 6.76
N GLY A 108 8.04 4.20 6.37
CA GLY A 108 8.46 4.77 5.09
C GLY A 108 8.80 3.67 4.09
N GLY A 109 9.24 4.05 2.90
CA GLY A 109 9.65 3.08 1.87
C GLY A 109 10.82 3.58 1.02
N PRO A 110 11.69 2.69 0.53
CA PRO A 110 12.69 3.02 -0.46
C PRO A 110 12.06 3.24 -1.84
N ASP A 111 12.81 3.84 -2.74
CA ASP A 111 12.42 3.91 -4.14
C ASP A 111 12.71 2.58 -4.87
N ILE A 112 12.22 2.42 -6.08
CA ILE A 112 12.48 1.21 -6.89
C ILE A 112 13.98 1.09 -7.23
N PRO A 113 14.52 -0.13 -7.31
CA PRO A 113 15.95 -0.35 -7.55
C PRO A 113 16.46 0.28 -8.84
N GLU A 114 15.66 0.30 -9.89
CA GLU A 114 16.02 0.89 -11.17
C GLU A 114 16.33 2.39 -11.02
N ARG A 115 15.50 3.14 -10.28
CA ARG A 115 15.70 4.57 -10.05
C ARG A 115 16.82 4.81 -9.03
N LEU A 116 17.00 3.94 -8.05
CA LEU A 116 18.12 4.02 -7.12
C LEU A 116 19.47 3.84 -7.85
N ARG A 117 19.54 2.96 -8.85
CA ARG A 117 20.75 2.82 -9.69
C ARG A 117 21.06 4.08 -10.49
N GLU A 118 20.06 4.77 -11.01
CA GLU A 118 20.23 6.08 -11.66
C GLU A 118 20.79 7.14 -10.72
N GLN A 119 20.56 6.98 -9.41
CA GLN A 119 21.09 7.83 -8.33
C GLN A 119 22.45 7.34 -7.80
N ALA A 120 23.16 6.52 -8.55
CA ALA A 120 24.47 5.94 -8.22
C ALA A 120 24.46 4.95 -7.04
N ILE A 121 23.33 4.40 -6.65
CA ILE A 121 23.24 3.27 -5.72
C ILE A 121 23.34 1.98 -6.55
N VAL A 122 24.57 1.63 -6.92
CA VAL A 122 24.86 0.57 -7.92
C VAL A 122 24.41 -0.82 -7.48
N ASP A 123 24.36 -1.08 -6.17
CA ASP A 123 24.00 -2.37 -5.59
C ASP A 123 22.49 -2.53 -5.39
N ALA A 124 21.69 -1.55 -5.81
CA ALA A 124 20.24 -1.66 -5.72
C ALA A 124 19.71 -2.65 -6.77
N GLU A 125 19.20 -3.78 -6.32
CA GLU A 125 18.70 -4.85 -7.19
C GLU A 125 17.34 -5.36 -6.73
N ARG A 126 16.58 -5.91 -7.67
CA ARG A 126 15.39 -6.68 -7.33
C ARG A 126 15.80 -8.05 -6.83
N VAL A 127 15.03 -8.58 -5.88
CA VAL A 127 15.24 -9.96 -5.40
C VAL A 127 15.14 -10.92 -6.58
N ASP A 128 16.18 -11.77 -6.74
CA ASP A 128 16.19 -12.79 -7.77
C ASP A 128 15.02 -13.77 -7.55
N PRO A 129 14.17 -14.01 -8.55
CA PRO A 129 13.06 -14.96 -8.44
C PRO A 129 13.47 -16.37 -7.99
N VAL A 130 14.72 -16.78 -8.19
CA VAL A 130 15.25 -18.07 -7.70
C VAL A 130 15.23 -18.16 -6.17
N LEU A 131 15.24 -17.03 -5.48
CA LEU A 131 15.15 -16.93 -4.01
C LEU A 131 13.72 -17.00 -3.47
N TYR A 132 12.71 -17.03 -4.32
CA TYR A 132 11.34 -17.21 -3.88
C TYR A 132 11.14 -18.61 -3.30
N PRO A 133 10.35 -18.80 -2.25
CA PRO A 133 10.27 -20.07 -1.51
C PRO A 133 10.08 -21.29 -2.38
N ALA A 134 9.18 -21.23 -3.37
CA ALA A 134 8.94 -22.37 -4.27
C ALA A 134 10.15 -22.68 -5.16
N ALA A 135 10.79 -21.67 -5.77
CA ALA A 135 11.96 -21.85 -6.61
C ALA A 135 13.17 -22.33 -5.79
N ALA A 136 13.39 -21.73 -4.62
CA ALA A 136 14.43 -22.15 -3.68
C ALA A 136 14.21 -23.58 -3.18
N SER A 137 12.98 -23.98 -2.87
CA SER A 137 12.61 -25.36 -2.52
C SER A 137 13.01 -26.35 -3.61
N ALA A 138 12.65 -26.05 -4.85
CA ALA A 138 12.98 -26.90 -6.00
C ALA A 138 14.51 -27.03 -6.16
N ALA A 139 15.24 -25.92 -6.05
CA ALA A 139 16.71 -25.91 -6.17
C ALA A 139 17.40 -26.70 -5.04
N ILE A 140 16.95 -26.56 -3.80
CA ILE A 140 17.46 -27.30 -2.64
C ILE A 140 17.19 -28.80 -2.81
N THR A 141 15.95 -29.16 -3.13
CA THR A 141 15.57 -30.57 -3.37
C THR A 141 16.41 -31.20 -4.46
N ALA A 142 16.62 -30.50 -5.57
CA ALA A 142 17.46 -31.00 -6.68
C ALA A 142 18.91 -31.24 -6.29
N ARG A 143 19.46 -30.43 -5.37
CA ARG A 143 20.85 -30.53 -4.91
C ARG A 143 21.08 -31.54 -3.80
N THR A 144 20.11 -31.70 -2.91
CA THR A 144 20.27 -32.48 -1.67
C THR A 144 19.50 -33.80 -1.66
N GLY A 145 18.50 -33.92 -2.52
CA GLY A 145 17.51 -35.01 -2.48
C GLY A 145 16.52 -34.93 -1.34
N ILE A 146 16.60 -33.89 -0.51
CA ILE A 146 15.67 -33.68 0.61
C ILE A 146 14.37 -33.11 0.04
N ALA A 147 13.26 -33.81 0.28
CA ALA A 147 11.93 -33.36 -0.09
C ALA A 147 10.95 -33.66 1.04
N PRO A 148 9.97 -32.79 1.30
CA PRO A 148 8.91 -33.10 2.24
C PRO A 148 7.96 -34.15 1.67
N ALA A 149 7.23 -34.84 2.52
CA ALA A 149 6.20 -35.80 2.12
C ALA A 149 5.05 -35.14 1.33
N GLN A 150 4.77 -33.87 1.59
CA GLN A 150 3.77 -33.07 0.89
C GLN A 150 4.20 -31.61 0.81
N GLY A 151 3.94 -30.97 -0.35
CA GLY A 151 4.19 -29.55 -0.58
C GLY A 151 5.68 -29.19 -0.78
N ASP A 152 5.98 -27.91 -0.68
CA ASP A 152 7.32 -27.36 -0.85
C ASP A 152 8.16 -27.47 0.43
N LEU A 153 9.48 -27.53 0.28
CA LEU A 153 10.43 -27.54 1.39
C LEU A 153 10.40 -26.23 2.19
N LEU A 154 10.30 -25.12 1.49
CA LEU A 154 10.16 -23.79 2.08
C LEU A 154 8.75 -23.25 1.85
N LEU A 155 8.12 -22.82 2.92
CA LEU A 155 6.78 -22.26 2.91
C LEU A 155 6.85 -20.73 3.05
N GLY A 156 6.14 -20.02 2.20
CA GLY A 156 6.08 -18.56 2.16
C GLY A 156 5.47 -18.08 0.84
N THR A 157 4.98 -16.86 0.81
CA THR A 157 4.25 -16.33 -0.36
C THR A 157 5.10 -15.48 -1.29
N GLY A 158 6.36 -15.23 -0.93
CA GLY A 158 7.25 -14.38 -1.75
C GLY A 158 8.56 -14.09 -1.02
N PRO A 159 9.37 -13.19 -1.53
CA PRO A 159 10.63 -12.78 -0.92
C PRO A 159 10.42 -11.87 0.31
N PHE A 160 9.18 -11.50 0.59
CA PHE A 160 8.78 -10.63 1.71
C PHE A 160 8.14 -11.48 2.80
N GLY A 161 8.51 -11.20 4.04
CA GLY A 161 7.96 -11.86 5.20
C GLY A 161 8.76 -13.10 5.60
N ASP A 162 8.17 -13.89 6.48
CA ASP A 162 8.81 -15.07 7.04
C ASP A 162 8.82 -16.22 6.05
N ILE A 163 9.93 -16.94 6.03
CA ILE A 163 10.09 -18.20 5.31
C ILE A 163 10.21 -19.32 6.35
N TYR A 164 9.36 -20.31 6.25
CA TYR A 164 9.33 -21.46 7.16
C TYR A 164 9.81 -22.71 6.47
N VAL A 165 10.49 -23.56 7.22
CA VAL A 165 10.80 -24.92 6.75
C VAL A 165 9.58 -25.80 6.98
N ASN A 166 9.21 -26.59 5.97
CA ASN A 166 8.11 -27.53 6.09
C ASN A 166 8.43 -28.61 7.13
N SER A 167 7.65 -28.67 8.20
CA SER A 167 7.87 -29.59 9.32
C SER A 167 7.55 -31.07 8.99
N SER A 168 7.02 -31.37 7.82
CA SER A 168 6.80 -32.76 7.36
C SER A 168 8.07 -33.43 6.81
N LEU A 169 9.24 -32.82 7.02
CA LEU A 169 10.53 -33.45 6.81
C LEU A 169 10.76 -34.50 7.92
N THR A 170 10.69 -35.72 7.59
CA THR A 170 11.02 -36.86 8.45
C THR A 170 12.10 -37.70 7.79
#